data_8265b826d3038fd05e9d9edc8fb4e85f
#
_entry.id   8265b826d3038fd05e9d9edc8fb4e85f
#
_cell.length_a   1.000
_cell.length_b   1.000
_cell.length_c   1.000
_cell.angle_alpha   90.00
_cell.angle_beta   90.00
_cell.angle_gamma   90.00
#
_symmetry.space_group_name_H-M   'P 1'
#
loop_
_entity.id
_entity.type
_entity.pdbx_description
1 polymer ?
#
loop_
_entity_poly.entity_id
_entity_poly.type
_entity_poly.pdbx_seq_one_letter_code
_entity_poly.pdbx_strand_id
1 'polypeptide(L)'
;LSRRQRQMCIRDREVMNLDKLIITGGSPLKGEVTISGAKNAAIAILPATLLINGSCTIENVPNISDVKISCKILEELGAKITWVNDNTLTIDSSNITSTHAPLELTRKFRASYYLIGSLLGRFKDVEVGLPGGCNLGPRPIDQHIKGFELLGAKVDVSQGKIQAKAKKLIGNSIYLDVVSVGATINVMLSAVLAEGTTTIDNAAKEPHIVDVANFLNTMGADIRGAGTDIIKINGVKSLHGNATYSVVPDQIEAGTFMLAAVASKGDVTIKNCITKHLECVTAKILEIGAHVEDIDGDTLRVWTSKRPTKATIKTAPYPGFPTDLQPQMGVVLSIANGTSIINESIWDSRFQYTAELNKMGANITASGKSAVFQGVNELSAAPVYSSDLRAGAALIIAGTIAKGKTEVYNLEHIDRGYEHIEDKFRQLGAKIERVSE
;
A
#
# COMPACT_ATOMS: atom_id res chain seq x y z
N LEU A 1 36.43 -17.27 -21.74
CA LEU A 1 36.04 -15.93 -21.33
C LEU A 1 37.30 -15.10 -21.02
N SER A 2 37.41 -13.91 -21.64
CA SER A 2 38.55 -13.02 -21.44
C SER A 2 38.67 -12.56 -19.98
N ARG A 3 39.89 -12.20 -19.53
CA ARG A 3 40.14 -11.66 -18.18
C ARG A 3 39.24 -10.43 -17.86
N ARG A 4 38.87 -9.65 -18.88
CA ARG A 4 37.95 -8.50 -18.80
C ARG A 4 36.49 -8.94 -18.58
N GLN A 5 36.06 -10.04 -19.20
CA GLN A 5 34.72 -10.60 -18.98
C GLN A 5 34.58 -11.25 -17.60
N ARG A 6 35.63 -11.87 -17.07
CA ARG A 6 35.68 -12.37 -15.68
C ARG A 6 35.67 -11.22 -14.65
N GLN A 7 36.33 -10.10 -14.94
CA GLN A 7 36.30 -8.92 -14.06
C GLN A 7 35.00 -8.16 -14.13
N MET A 8 34.26 -8.16 -15.28
CA MET A 8 32.91 -7.64 -15.38
C MET A 8 31.90 -8.48 -14.56
N CYS A 9 32.03 -9.82 -14.62
CA CYS A 9 31.20 -10.70 -13.76
C CYS A 9 31.53 -10.63 -12.26
N ILE A 10 32.68 -10.05 -11.87
CA ILE A 10 33.06 -9.87 -10.46
C ILE A 10 32.66 -8.47 -9.94
N ARG A 11 32.51 -7.47 -10.82
CA ARG A 11 32.15 -6.10 -10.43
C ARG A 11 30.64 -5.88 -10.23
N ASP A 12 29.79 -6.75 -10.80
CA ASP A 12 28.33 -6.71 -10.63
C ASP A 12 27.83 -7.66 -9.52
N ARG A 13 28.71 -8.18 -8.68
CA ARG A 13 28.34 -8.61 -7.35
C ARG A 13 28.25 -7.36 -6.46
N GLU A 14 27.22 -6.54 -6.68
CA GLU A 14 26.56 -5.91 -5.53
C GLU A 14 26.38 -7.04 -4.51
N VAL A 15 26.86 -6.84 -3.29
CA VAL A 15 26.57 -7.73 -2.18
C VAL A 15 25.03 -7.76 -2.11
N MET A 16 24.43 -8.75 -2.78
CA MET A 16 23.01 -9.02 -2.62
C MET A 16 22.88 -9.34 -1.14
N ASN A 17 22.28 -8.44 -0.41
CA ASN A 17 21.83 -8.70 0.94
C ASN A 17 20.87 -9.89 0.82
N LEU A 18 21.36 -11.09 1.13
CA LEU A 18 20.64 -12.34 0.95
C LEU A 18 19.70 -12.60 2.14
N ASP A 19 19.15 -11.53 2.71
CA ASP A 19 18.11 -11.65 3.72
C ASP A 19 16.96 -12.50 3.16
N LYS A 20 16.64 -13.56 3.88
CA LYS A 20 15.54 -14.46 3.55
C LYS A 20 14.72 -14.80 4.79
N LEU A 21 13.46 -15.15 4.58
CA LEU A 21 12.66 -15.79 5.62
C LEU A 21 12.68 -17.29 5.40
N ILE A 22 12.94 -18.03 6.48
CA ILE A 22 12.82 -19.50 6.53
C ILE A 22 11.53 -19.81 7.30
N ILE A 23 10.59 -20.47 6.63
CA ILE A 23 9.26 -20.75 7.17
C ILE A 23 9.08 -22.28 7.22
N THR A 24 8.85 -22.84 8.39
CA THR A 24 8.45 -24.24 8.53
C THR A 24 6.93 -24.29 8.66
N GLY A 25 6.28 -24.83 7.63
CA GLY A 25 4.82 -24.83 7.54
C GLY A 25 4.15 -26.01 8.25
N GLY A 26 2.83 -26.05 8.13
CA GLY A 26 1.99 -27.18 8.59
C GLY A 26 1.35 -26.99 9.97
N SER A 27 1.48 -25.84 10.60
CA SER A 27 0.79 -25.54 11.87
C SER A 27 -0.33 -24.51 11.66
N PRO A 28 -1.53 -24.74 12.18
CA PRO A 28 -2.59 -23.73 12.18
C PRO A 28 -2.16 -22.48 12.95
N LEU A 29 -2.43 -21.30 12.40
CA LEU A 29 -2.19 -20.04 13.10
C LEU A 29 -3.25 -19.84 14.18
N LYS A 30 -2.83 -19.43 15.38
CA LYS A 30 -3.74 -19.20 16.53
C LYS A 30 -3.22 -18.06 17.38
N GLY A 31 -4.15 -17.31 17.95
CA GLY A 31 -3.83 -16.22 18.88
C GLY A 31 -4.32 -14.88 18.38
N GLU A 32 -3.66 -13.83 18.81
CA GLU A 32 -4.05 -12.44 18.54
C GLU A 32 -2.95 -11.73 17.78
N VAL A 33 -3.35 -10.83 16.88
CA VAL A 33 -2.43 -9.93 16.16
C VAL A 33 -3.00 -8.51 16.18
N THR A 34 -2.13 -7.54 16.43
CA THR A 34 -2.48 -6.11 16.38
C THR A 34 -2.02 -5.52 15.06
N ILE A 35 -2.92 -4.83 14.37
CA ILE A 35 -2.66 -4.24 13.07
C ILE A 35 -1.96 -2.90 13.23
N SER A 36 -0.94 -2.67 12.40
CA SER A 36 -0.19 -1.41 12.32
C SER A 36 -0.98 -0.34 11.57
N GLY A 37 -0.51 0.89 11.61
CA GLY A 37 -1.05 1.99 10.83
C GLY A 37 -0.98 1.73 9.32
N ALA A 38 -1.97 2.26 8.59
CA ALA A 38 -2.11 2.03 7.17
C ALA A 38 -0.96 2.63 6.37
N LYS A 39 -0.17 1.77 5.72
CA LYS A 39 0.88 2.21 4.81
C LYS A 39 0.39 3.26 3.82
N ASN A 40 -0.71 2.96 3.11
CA ASN A 40 -1.22 3.81 2.03
C ASN A 40 -1.70 5.18 2.53
N ALA A 41 -2.17 5.27 3.78
CA ALA A 41 -2.48 6.53 4.44
C ALA A 41 -1.22 7.28 4.84
N ALA A 42 -0.29 6.64 5.56
CA ALA A 42 0.94 7.25 6.04
C ALA A 42 1.75 7.89 4.90
N ILE A 43 1.96 7.17 3.78
CA ILE A 43 2.73 7.69 2.63
C ILE A 43 2.03 8.83 1.87
N ALA A 44 0.75 9.11 2.13
CA ALA A 44 0.02 10.25 1.60
C ALA A 44 -0.05 11.40 2.63
N ILE A 45 -0.22 11.09 3.93
CA ILE A 45 -0.25 12.07 5.02
C ILE A 45 1.12 12.73 5.22
N LEU A 46 2.22 11.98 5.15
CA LEU A 46 3.57 12.53 5.30
C LEU A 46 3.85 13.68 4.29
N PRO A 47 3.67 13.53 2.98
CA PRO A 47 3.76 14.66 2.05
C PRO A 47 2.73 15.77 2.32
N ALA A 48 1.53 15.44 2.81
CA ALA A 48 0.50 16.44 3.13
C ALA A 48 0.94 17.39 4.26
N THR A 49 1.86 16.97 5.15
CA THR A 49 2.41 17.85 6.18
C THR A 49 3.15 19.06 5.62
N LEU A 50 3.65 18.99 4.37
CA LEU A 50 4.27 20.13 3.69
C LEU A 50 3.30 21.30 3.46
N LEU A 51 1.98 21.06 3.47
CA LEU A 51 0.96 22.12 3.35
C LEU A 51 0.84 22.97 4.61
N ILE A 52 1.35 22.48 5.75
CA ILE A 52 1.26 23.12 7.05
C ILE A 52 2.46 24.07 7.22
N ASN A 53 2.20 25.31 7.66
CA ASN A 53 3.24 26.20 8.09
C ASN A 53 3.41 26.11 9.62
N GLY A 54 4.13 25.08 10.07
CA GLY A 54 4.27 24.77 11.48
C GLY A 54 4.58 23.28 11.71
N SER A 55 4.39 22.85 12.94
CA SER A 55 4.67 21.49 13.39
C SER A 55 3.38 20.70 13.62
N CYS A 56 3.37 19.40 13.34
CA CYS A 56 2.31 18.47 13.71
C CYS A 56 2.89 17.14 14.16
N THR A 57 2.12 16.41 14.97
CA THR A 57 2.50 15.07 15.43
C THR A 57 1.63 14.04 14.73
N ILE A 58 2.26 13.00 14.19
CA ILE A 58 1.57 11.89 13.53
C ILE A 58 1.83 10.61 14.32
N GLU A 59 0.76 9.99 14.78
CA GLU A 59 0.77 8.73 15.54
C GLU A 59 0.37 7.55 14.65
N ASN A 60 0.62 6.33 15.13
CA ASN A 60 0.32 5.08 14.44
C ASN A 60 0.93 5.02 13.03
N VAL A 61 2.11 5.60 12.86
CA VAL A 61 2.87 5.54 11.61
C VAL A 61 3.61 4.21 11.54
N PRO A 62 3.41 3.38 10.51
CA PRO A 62 4.08 2.08 10.45
C PRO A 62 5.59 2.24 10.22
N ASN A 63 6.39 1.46 10.95
CA ASN A 63 7.85 1.47 10.83
C ASN A 63 8.31 0.63 9.62
N ILE A 64 8.11 1.14 8.43
CA ILE A 64 8.39 0.50 7.15
C ILE A 64 9.35 1.33 6.28
N SER A 65 10.01 0.70 5.32
CA SER A 65 11.02 1.37 4.51
C SER A 65 10.45 2.51 3.64
N ASP A 66 9.21 2.40 3.14
CA ASP A 66 8.56 3.46 2.35
C ASP A 66 8.33 4.73 3.21
N VAL A 67 7.99 4.60 4.50
CA VAL A 67 7.89 5.72 5.44
C VAL A 67 9.25 6.36 5.68
N LYS A 68 10.29 5.56 5.94
CA LYS A 68 11.66 6.06 6.13
C LYS A 68 12.18 6.84 4.93
N ILE A 69 11.90 6.36 3.71
CA ILE A 69 12.27 7.07 2.47
C ILE A 69 11.47 8.39 2.36
N SER A 70 10.16 8.36 2.65
CA SER A 70 9.33 9.57 2.66
C SER A 70 9.89 10.62 3.63
N CYS A 71 10.23 10.23 4.86
CA CYS A 71 10.85 11.11 5.85
C CYS A 71 12.15 11.75 5.34
N LYS A 72 13.04 10.94 4.75
CA LYS A 72 14.28 11.45 4.14
C LYS A 72 14.03 12.48 3.05
N ILE A 73 13.03 12.27 2.20
CA ILE A 73 12.67 13.25 1.16
C ILE A 73 12.18 14.55 1.81
N LEU A 74 11.35 14.48 2.84
CA LEU A 74 10.86 15.66 3.55
C LEU A 74 12.01 16.44 4.23
N GLU A 75 12.97 15.73 4.82
CA GLU A 75 14.17 16.35 5.43
C GLU A 75 15.03 17.06 4.38
N GLU A 76 15.24 16.45 3.21
CA GLU A 76 15.97 17.07 2.09
C GLU A 76 15.25 18.32 1.53
N LEU A 77 13.92 18.38 1.66
CA LEU A 77 13.12 19.56 1.31
C LEU A 77 13.18 20.65 2.39
N GLY A 78 13.74 20.37 3.58
CA GLY A 78 13.92 21.32 4.68
C GLY A 78 12.97 21.10 5.86
N ALA A 79 12.13 20.07 5.87
CA ALA A 79 11.33 19.72 7.05
C ALA A 79 12.23 19.15 8.16
N LYS A 80 11.88 19.42 9.42
CA LYS A 80 12.53 18.80 10.57
C LYS A 80 11.66 17.68 11.10
N ILE A 81 12.22 16.46 11.15
CA ILE A 81 11.52 15.26 11.62
C ILE A 81 12.15 14.79 12.93
N THR A 82 11.31 14.48 13.91
CA THR A 82 11.72 13.92 15.19
C THR A 82 10.85 12.73 15.53
N TRP A 83 11.44 11.56 15.62
CA TRP A 83 10.76 10.35 16.10
C TRP A 83 10.61 10.42 17.63
N VAL A 84 9.37 10.38 18.10
CA VAL A 84 9.02 10.35 19.52
C VAL A 84 9.13 8.91 20.05
N ASN A 85 8.71 7.97 19.25
CA ASN A 85 8.86 6.52 19.43
C ASN A 85 8.81 5.82 18.05
N ASP A 86 8.77 4.49 18.02
CA ASP A 86 8.84 3.70 16.78
C ASP A 86 7.68 3.98 15.79
N ASN A 87 6.53 4.45 16.29
CA ASN A 87 5.32 4.67 15.50
C ASN A 87 4.75 6.10 15.62
N THR A 88 5.48 7.02 16.25
CA THR A 88 5.06 8.42 16.41
C THR A 88 6.19 9.37 16.02
N LEU A 89 5.88 10.31 15.17
CA LEU A 89 6.84 11.32 14.75
C LEU A 89 6.22 12.72 14.74
N THR A 90 7.06 13.72 15.00
CA THR A 90 6.73 15.14 14.86
C THR A 90 7.41 15.69 13.63
N ILE A 91 6.67 16.39 12.79
CA ILE A 91 7.16 17.01 11.55
C ILE A 91 6.94 18.51 11.65
N ASP A 92 8.02 19.28 11.51
CA ASP A 92 7.98 20.74 11.41
C ASP A 92 8.32 21.14 9.96
N SER A 93 7.33 21.66 9.25
CA SER A 93 7.41 22.14 7.87
C SER A 93 7.45 23.66 7.77
N SER A 94 7.81 24.37 8.85
CA SER A 94 7.90 25.85 8.85
C SER A 94 8.96 26.36 7.89
N ASN A 95 10.07 25.64 7.74
CA ASN A 95 11.26 26.11 7.02
C ASN A 95 11.58 25.18 5.82
N ILE A 96 10.67 25.08 4.88
CA ILE A 96 10.94 24.35 3.62
C ILE A 96 11.85 25.20 2.73
N THR A 97 12.98 24.62 2.35
CA THR A 97 14.07 25.32 1.63
C THR A 97 14.10 24.95 0.14
N SER A 98 13.43 23.88 -0.27
CA SER A 98 13.40 23.42 -1.66
C SER A 98 12.01 22.89 -2.04
N THR A 99 11.63 23.14 -3.29
CA THR A 99 10.44 22.55 -3.93
C THR A 99 10.82 21.46 -4.96
N HIS A 100 12.11 21.13 -5.04
CA HIS A 100 12.66 20.12 -5.95
C HIS A 100 13.05 18.89 -5.15
N ALA A 101 12.30 17.81 -5.33
CA ALA A 101 12.55 16.57 -4.61
C ALA A 101 13.75 15.80 -5.21
N PRO A 102 14.61 15.18 -4.36
CA PRO A 102 15.79 14.45 -4.81
C PRO A 102 15.44 13.28 -5.74
N LEU A 103 16.00 13.29 -6.95
CA LEU A 103 15.69 12.30 -7.99
C LEU A 103 15.98 10.86 -7.57
N GLU A 104 17.10 10.64 -6.87
CA GLU A 104 17.50 9.29 -6.46
C GLU A 104 16.53 8.68 -5.46
N LEU A 105 15.97 9.49 -4.54
CA LEU A 105 15.00 9.04 -3.55
C LEU A 105 13.61 8.86 -4.18
N THR A 106 13.18 9.81 -5.03
CA THR A 106 11.86 9.73 -5.68
C THR A 106 11.74 8.55 -6.63
N ARG A 107 12.83 8.14 -7.29
CA ARG A 107 12.86 6.93 -8.12
C ARG A 107 12.64 5.64 -7.33
N LYS A 108 13.09 5.58 -6.08
CA LYS A 108 12.93 4.41 -5.19
C LYS A 108 11.55 4.34 -4.56
N PHE A 109 10.86 5.47 -4.47
CA PHE A 109 9.62 5.62 -3.72
C PHE A 109 8.48 6.11 -4.61
N ARG A 110 7.56 5.20 -4.92
CA ARG A 110 6.50 5.50 -5.90
C ARG A 110 5.51 6.57 -5.43
N ALA A 111 5.20 6.62 -4.12
CA ALA A 111 4.30 7.61 -3.55
C ALA A 111 4.89 9.04 -3.56
N SER A 112 6.13 9.22 -4.05
CA SER A 112 6.70 10.54 -4.29
C SER A 112 5.82 11.45 -5.15
N TYR A 113 4.87 10.90 -5.90
CA TYR A 113 3.86 11.71 -6.62
C TYR A 113 3.01 12.60 -5.71
N TYR A 114 2.77 12.21 -4.45
CA TYR A 114 2.01 13.05 -3.52
C TYR A 114 2.72 14.36 -3.15
N LEU A 115 4.05 14.40 -3.30
CA LEU A 115 4.82 15.62 -3.18
C LEU A 115 4.39 16.69 -4.18
N ILE A 116 3.94 16.27 -5.39
CA ILE A 116 3.53 17.21 -6.43
C ILE A 116 2.33 18.01 -5.92
N GLY A 117 1.28 17.34 -5.42
CA GLY A 117 0.09 18.00 -4.90
C GLY A 117 0.39 18.94 -3.74
N SER A 118 1.21 18.49 -2.79
CA SER A 118 1.54 19.27 -1.59
C SER A 118 2.40 20.50 -1.91
N LEU A 119 3.49 20.32 -2.66
CA LEU A 119 4.39 21.42 -3.01
C LEU A 119 3.72 22.41 -3.95
N LEU A 120 2.97 21.95 -4.96
CA LEU A 120 2.19 22.80 -5.83
C LEU A 120 1.13 23.57 -5.04
N GLY A 121 0.43 22.92 -4.13
CA GLY A 121 -0.58 23.53 -3.27
C GLY A 121 -0.04 24.69 -2.44
N ARG A 122 1.12 24.54 -1.81
CA ARG A 122 1.70 25.57 -0.94
C ARG A 122 2.58 26.56 -1.70
N PHE A 123 3.49 26.08 -2.54
CA PHE A 123 4.57 26.91 -3.11
C PHE A 123 4.33 27.32 -4.56
N LYS A 124 3.35 26.71 -5.24
CA LYS A 124 3.03 26.98 -6.67
C LYS A 124 4.17 26.64 -7.63
N ASP A 125 5.17 25.91 -7.15
CA ASP A 125 6.33 25.44 -7.91
C ASP A 125 6.76 24.08 -7.36
N VAL A 126 6.98 23.10 -8.25
CA VAL A 126 7.40 21.76 -7.86
C VAL A 126 8.15 21.05 -8.98
N GLU A 127 9.20 20.33 -8.61
CA GLU A 127 9.87 19.36 -9.47
C GLU A 127 10.03 18.03 -8.72
N VAL A 128 9.54 16.93 -9.33
CA VAL A 128 9.66 15.57 -8.78
C VAL A 128 10.11 14.63 -9.89
N GLY A 129 11.07 13.75 -9.58
CA GLY A 129 11.45 12.69 -10.50
C GLY A 129 10.30 11.70 -10.73
N LEU A 130 10.14 11.26 -11.97
CA LEU A 130 9.21 10.16 -12.27
C LEU A 130 9.68 8.91 -11.49
N PRO A 131 8.83 8.32 -10.66
CA PRO A 131 9.22 7.16 -9.86
C PRO A 131 9.52 5.97 -10.76
N GLY A 132 10.51 5.19 -10.35
CA GLY A 132 10.83 3.91 -10.96
C GLY A 132 9.65 2.95 -10.93
N GLY A 133 9.64 2.00 -11.85
CA GLY A 133 8.52 1.06 -12.00
C GLY A 133 8.44 0.05 -10.86
N CYS A 134 7.24 -0.30 -10.50
CA CYS A 134 6.89 -1.60 -9.96
C CYS A 134 6.44 -2.45 -11.14
N ASN A 135 6.79 -3.74 -11.19
CA ASN A 135 6.50 -4.63 -12.33
C ASN A 135 5.00 -4.96 -12.57
N LEU A 136 4.10 -4.15 -12.01
CA LEU A 136 2.64 -4.33 -12.10
C LEU A 136 2.00 -3.68 -13.35
N GLY A 137 2.82 -3.04 -14.20
CA GLY A 137 2.35 -2.38 -15.42
C GLY A 137 2.46 -0.84 -15.39
N PRO A 138 2.14 -0.18 -16.52
CA PRO A 138 2.17 1.26 -16.64
C PRO A 138 1.17 1.91 -15.68
N ARG A 139 1.56 3.04 -15.12
CA ARG A 139 0.69 3.85 -14.27
C ARG A 139 0.67 5.27 -14.81
N PRO A 140 -0.25 5.57 -15.71
CA PRO A 140 -0.36 6.90 -16.29
C PRO A 140 -0.64 7.95 -15.20
N ILE A 141 -0.12 9.15 -15.40
CA ILE A 141 -0.31 10.30 -14.52
C ILE A 141 -1.20 11.37 -15.17
N ASP A 142 -1.85 11.01 -16.27
CA ASP A 142 -2.74 11.87 -17.07
C ASP A 142 -3.83 12.53 -16.21
N GLN A 143 -4.46 11.77 -15.30
CA GLN A 143 -5.50 12.30 -14.42
C GLN A 143 -4.92 13.27 -13.36
N HIS A 144 -3.68 13.08 -12.92
CA HIS A 144 -2.99 14.03 -12.05
C HIS A 144 -2.72 15.33 -12.80
N ILE A 145 -2.18 15.25 -14.02
CA ILE A 145 -1.87 16.41 -14.88
C ILE A 145 -3.15 17.17 -15.18
N LYS A 146 -4.20 16.49 -15.63
CA LYS A 146 -5.53 17.07 -15.89
C LYS A 146 -6.03 17.86 -14.67
N GLY A 147 -5.93 17.30 -13.48
CA GLY A 147 -6.35 17.96 -12.24
C GLY A 147 -5.55 19.22 -11.95
N PHE A 148 -4.22 19.19 -12.07
CA PHE A 148 -3.36 20.35 -11.85
C PHE A 148 -3.58 21.45 -12.88
N GLU A 149 -3.76 21.11 -14.16
CA GLU A 149 -4.02 22.07 -15.23
C GLU A 149 -5.39 22.75 -15.05
N LEU A 150 -6.43 22.02 -14.64
CA LEU A 150 -7.74 22.58 -14.33
C LEU A 150 -7.72 23.53 -13.12
N LEU A 151 -6.79 23.33 -12.19
CA LEU A 151 -6.52 24.27 -11.09
C LEU A 151 -5.68 25.48 -11.53
N GLY A 152 -5.19 25.51 -12.78
CA GLY A 152 -4.44 26.63 -13.36
C GLY A 152 -2.91 26.48 -13.34
N ALA A 153 -2.39 25.29 -13.07
CA ALA A 153 -0.97 25.01 -13.19
C ALA A 153 -0.57 24.73 -14.66
N LYS A 154 0.69 25.01 -14.98
CA LYS A 154 1.35 24.51 -16.20
C LYS A 154 2.19 23.31 -15.81
N VAL A 155 1.98 22.18 -16.49
CA VAL A 155 2.67 20.93 -16.21
C VAL A 155 3.55 20.55 -17.39
N ASP A 156 4.80 20.21 -17.12
CA ASP A 156 5.75 19.64 -18.09
C ASP A 156 6.23 18.28 -17.58
N VAL A 157 6.25 17.30 -18.48
CA VAL A 157 6.75 15.96 -18.21
C VAL A 157 7.86 15.66 -19.20
N SER A 158 9.08 15.89 -18.78
CA SER A 158 10.26 15.73 -19.65
C SER A 158 11.46 15.23 -18.84
N GLN A 159 12.43 14.65 -19.52
CA GLN A 159 13.72 14.21 -18.95
C GLN A 159 13.59 13.32 -17.69
N GLY A 160 12.51 12.51 -17.59
CA GLY A 160 12.27 11.65 -16.43
C GLY A 160 11.82 12.41 -15.17
N LYS A 161 11.30 13.62 -15.33
CA LYS A 161 10.78 14.49 -14.27
C LYS A 161 9.39 14.99 -14.62
N ILE A 162 8.64 15.38 -13.60
CA ILE A 162 7.43 16.18 -13.70
C ILE A 162 7.69 17.51 -13.01
N GLN A 163 7.37 18.59 -13.71
CA GLN A 163 7.42 19.96 -13.21
C GLN A 163 6.03 20.56 -13.29
N ALA A 164 5.58 21.23 -12.22
CA ALA A 164 4.32 21.96 -12.26
C ALA A 164 4.49 23.33 -11.61
N LYS A 165 3.98 24.38 -12.31
CA LYS A 165 4.08 25.78 -11.87
C LYS A 165 2.75 26.50 -12.06
N ALA A 166 2.42 27.36 -11.10
CA ALA A 166 1.25 28.22 -11.17
C ALA A 166 1.54 29.61 -10.62
N LYS A 167 0.90 30.64 -11.13
CA LYS A 167 0.89 31.97 -10.47
C LYS A 167 -0.04 31.91 -9.23
N LYS A 168 -1.17 31.26 -9.39
CA LYS A 168 -2.16 30.96 -8.36
C LYS A 168 -2.93 29.70 -8.75
N LEU A 169 -3.48 28.99 -7.78
CA LEU A 169 -4.41 27.90 -8.00
C LEU A 169 -5.83 28.41 -7.75
N ILE A 170 -6.74 28.06 -8.64
CA ILE A 170 -8.15 28.46 -8.58
C ILE A 170 -9.00 27.18 -8.59
N GLY A 171 -9.93 27.09 -7.65
CA GLY A 171 -10.86 25.97 -7.55
C GLY A 171 -11.69 25.79 -8.83
N ASN A 172 -11.94 24.55 -9.20
CA ASN A 172 -12.63 24.18 -10.42
C ASN A 172 -13.40 22.86 -10.21
N SER A 173 -14.34 22.56 -11.12
CA SER A 173 -14.94 21.23 -11.22
C SER A 173 -14.04 20.32 -12.03
N ILE A 174 -13.61 19.20 -11.42
CA ILE A 174 -12.63 18.26 -11.99
C ILE A 174 -13.27 16.88 -12.05
N TYR A 175 -13.62 16.45 -13.25
CA TYR A 175 -14.09 15.08 -13.49
C TYR A 175 -12.91 14.18 -13.83
N LEU A 176 -12.71 13.10 -13.04
CA LEU A 176 -11.70 12.09 -13.32
C LEU A 176 -12.27 11.05 -14.29
N ASP A 177 -11.63 10.85 -15.44
CA ASP A 177 -12.11 9.93 -16.49
C ASP A 177 -12.08 8.47 -16.01
N VAL A 178 -11.19 8.17 -15.06
CA VAL A 178 -11.10 6.89 -14.37
C VAL A 178 -10.96 7.14 -12.86
N VAL A 179 -11.54 6.25 -12.07
CA VAL A 179 -11.34 6.26 -10.61
C VAL A 179 -9.85 6.07 -10.30
N SER A 180 -9.21 7.10 -9.76
CA SER A 180 -7.78 7.10 -9.46
C SER A 180 -7.49 7.60 -8.05
N VAL A 181 -7.00 6.71 -7.19
CA VAL A 181 -6.56 7.06 -5.83
C VAL A 181 -5.51 8.16 -5.84
N GLY A 182 -4.47 7.98 -6.67
CA GLY A 182 -3.37 8.92 -6.75
C GLY A 182 -3.81 10.31 -7.21
N ALA A 183 -4.64 10.40 -8.26
CA ALA A 183 -5.14 11.67 -8.77
C ALA A 183 -6.08 12.34 -7.75
N THR A 184 -6.99 11.58 -7.13
CA THR A 184 -7.90 12.10 -6.09
C THR A 184 -7.12 12.76 -4.95
N ILE A 185 -6.11 12.09 -4.40
CA ILE A 185 -5.28 12.64 -3.33
C ILE A 185 -4.48 13.85 -3.81
N ASN A 186 -3.82 13.78 -4.97
CA ASN A 186 -3.00 14.88 -5.47
C ASN A 186 -3.81 16.15 -5.77
N VAL A 187 -4.99 16.00 -6.37
CA VAL A 187 -5.92 17.14 -6.58
C VAL A 187 -6.38 17.69 -5.24
N MET A 188 -6.74 16.83 -4.28
CA MET A 188 -7.11 17.25 -2.94
C MET A 188 -6.01 18.08 -2.28
N LEU A 189 -4.76 17.60 -2.28
CA LEU A 189 -3.60 18.29 -1.70
C LEU A 189 -3.36 19.66 -2.37
N SER A 190 -3.52 19.76 -3.69
CA SER A 190 -3.33 21.01 -4.41
C SER A 190 -4.47 22.00 -4.18
N ALA A 191 -5.69 21.51 -3.95
CA ALA A 191 -6.91 22.31 -3.88
C ALA A 191 -7.15 22.94 -2.51
N VAL A 192 -6.60 22.37 -1.40
CA VAL A 192 -6.86 22.87 -0.04
C VAL A 192 -6.43 24.32 0.19
N LEU A 193 -5.45 24.82 -0.57
CA LEU A 193 -4.98 26.21 -0.52
C LEU A 193 -5.27 26.96 -1.84
N ALA A 194 -6.14 26.45 -2.71
CA ALA A 194 -6.56 27.13 -3.92
C ALA A 194 -7.63 28.18 -3.61
N GLU A 195 -7.74 29.22 -4.45
CA GLU A 195 -8.80 30.23 -4.32
C GLU A 195 -10.16 29.65 -4.75
N GLY A 196 -11.18 29.76 -3.92
CA GLY A 196 -12.55 29.30 -4.25
C GLY A 196 -12.80 27.83 -3.90
N THR A 197 -13.69 27.19 -4.64
CA THR A 197 -14.14 25.81 -4.38
C THR A 197 -13.70 24.87 -5.49
N THR A 198 -13.16 23.73 -5.13
CA THR A 198 -12.87 22.60 -6.04
C THR A 198 -13.85 21.47 -5.79
N THR A 199 -14.40 20.90 -6.85
CA THR A 199 -15.18 19.66 -6.79
C THR A 199 -14.43 18.59 -7.58
N ILE A 200 -14.20 17.44 -6.98
CA ILE A 200 -13.63 16.26 -7.65
C ILE A 200 -14.79 15.29 -7.87
N ASP A 201 -15.14 15.04 -9.12
CA ASP A 201 -16.16 14.09 -9.53
C ASP A 201 -15.51 12.78 -9.98
N ASN A 202 -16.17 11.66 -9.77
CA ASN A 202 -15.66 10.31 -9.97
C ASN A 202 -14.40 10.02 -9.11
N ALA A 203 -14.38 10.57 -7.90
CA ALA A 203 -13.30 10.41 -6.94
C ALA A 203 -13.19 8.95 -6.46
N ALA A 204 -11.98 8.53 -6.12
CA ALA A 204 -11.74 7.27 -5.44
C ALA A 204 -12.24 7.34 -3.98
N LYS A 205 -12.67 6.19 -3.41
CA LYS A 205 -13.41 6.10 -2.13
C LYS A 205 -12.65 5.36 -1.04
N GLU A 206 -11.43 4.93 -1.33
CA GLU A 206 -10.62 4.11 -0.43
C GLU A 206 -10.45 4.76 0.95
N PRO A 207 -10.45 3.97 2.04
CA PRO A 207 -10.35 4.48 3.41
C PRO A 207 -9.20 5.44 3.66
N HIS A 208 -8.05 5.24 3.02
CA HIS A 208 -6.91 6.14 3.18
C HIS A 208 -7.10 7.51 2.51
N ILE A 209 -8.04 7.66 1.56
CA ILE A 209 -8.44 8.97 1.03
C ILE A 209 -9.23 9.75 2.08
N VAL A 210 -10.14 9.05 2.76
CA VAL A 210 -10.90 9.62 3.89
C VAL A 210 -9.94 10.05 5.00
N ASP A 211 -8.92 9.23 5.26
CA ASP A 211 -7.92 9.50 6.29
C ASP A 211 -7.08 10.76 5.97
N VAL A 212 -6.63 10.91 4.71
CA VAL A 212 -5.95 12.14 4.25
C VAL A 212 -6.86 13.36 4.39
N ALA A 213 -8.14 13.26 4.02
CA ALA A 213 -9.10 14.35 4.16
C ALA A 213 -9.33 14.72 5.64
N ASN A 214 -9.44 13.72 6.52
CA ASN A 214 -9.58 13.93 7.96
C ASN A 214 -8.33 14.59 8.57
N PHE A 215 -7.14 14.12 8.17
CA PHE A 215 -5.88 14.76 8.55
C PHE A 215 -5.87 16.25 8.16
N LEU A 216 -6.17 16.56 6.90
CA LEU A 216 -6.19 17.94 6.41
C LEU A 216 -7.26 18.79 7.12
N ASN A 217 -8.45 18.23 7.37
CA ASN A 217 -9.51 18.91 8.12
C ASN A 217 -9.10 19.17 9.58
N THR A 218 -8.38 18.24 10.21
CA THR A 218 -7.79 18.45 11.55
C THR A 218 -6.80 19.62 11.55
N MET A 219 -6.13 19.87 10.43
CA MET A 219 -5.22 20.99 10.22
C MET A 219 -5.91 22.28 9.71
N GLY A 220 -7.25 22.30 9.65
CA GLY A 220 -8.04 23.48 9.30
C GLY A 220 -8.47 23.59 7.85
N ALA A 221 -8.40 22.50 7.05
CA ALA A 221 -9.01 22.47 5.73
C ALA A 221 -10.56 22.37 5.83
N ASP A 222 -11.25 22.62 4.72
CA ASP A 222 -12.71 22.39 4.56
C ASP A 222 -12.92 21.41 3.39
N ILE A 223 -12.83 20.12 3.70
CA ILE A 223 -13.02 19.01 2.75
C ILE A 223 -14.24 18.21 3.19
N ARG A 224 -15.17 17.97 2.25
CA ARG A 224 -16.40 17.22 2.45
C ARG A 224 -16.60 16.18 1.37
N GLY A 225 -17.29 15.08 1.70
CA GLY A 225 -17.61 14.03 0.75
C GLY A 225 -16.49 13.02 0.50
N ALA A 226 -15.37 13.07 1.21
CA ALA A 226 -14.36 12.01 1.13
C ALA A 226 -14.99 10.65 1.49
N GLY A 227 -14.68 9.61 0.70
CA GLY A 227 -15.34 8.30 0.78
C GLY A 227 -16.59 8.16 -0.11
N THR A 228 -17.00 9.24 -0.79
CA THR A 228 -18.01 9.22 -1.85
C THR A 228 -17.38 9.48 -3.21
N ASP A 229 -18.16 9.44 -4.28
CA ASP A 229 -17.72 9.74 -5.64
C ASP A 229 -17.54 11.25 -5.92
N ILE A 230 -17.98 12.11 -5.00
CA ILE A 230 -17.87 13.57 -5.11
C ILE A 230 -17.20 14.12 -3.87
N ILE A 231 -16.05 14.78 -4.05
CA ILE A 231 -15.33 15.45 -2.97
C ILE A 231 -15.35 16.95 -3.24
N LYS A 232 -15.84 17.73 -2.27
CA LYS A 232 -15.86 19.18 -2.33
C LYS A 232 -14.82 19.76 -1.38
N ILE A 233 -14.00 20.68 -1.86
CA ILE A 233 -12.91 21.33 -1.15
C ILE A 233 -13.08 22.83 -1.24
N ASN A 234 -13.33 23.51 -0.13
CA ASN A 234 -13.29 24.96 -0.09
C ASN A 234 -11.88 25.37 0.33
N GLY A 235 -11.17 26.06 -0.55
CA GLY A 235 -9.80 26.48 -0.29
C GLY A 235 -9.70 27.44 0.88
N VAL A 236 -8.68 27.22 1.73
CA VAL A 236 -8.41 28.04 2.90
C VAL A 236 -7.12 28.85 2.71
N LYS A 237 -6.96 29.93 3.47
CA LYS A 237 -5.75 30.77 3.35
C LYS A 237 -4.48 30.09 3.88
N SER A 238 -4.62 29.26 4.91
CA SER A 238 -3.51 28.54 5.54
C SER A 238 -4.03 27.35 6.33
N LEU A 239 -3.21 26.32 6.45
CA LEU A 239 -3.41 25.25 7.41
C LEU A 239 -2.60 25.55 8.68
N HIS A 240 -3.12 25.19 9.84
CA HIS A 240 -2.46 25.38 11.13
C HIS A 240 -1.75 24.11 11.58
N GLY A 241 -0.65 24.26 12.31
CA GLY A 241 0.05 23.18 13.01
C GLY A 241 -0.45 22.98 14.45
N ASN A 242 0.42 22.33 15.26
CA ASN A 242 0.21 22.05 16.69
C ASN A 242 -0.96 21.12 16.99
N ALA A 243 -1.32 20.24 16.05
CA ALA A 243 -2.29 19.19 16.24
C ALA A 243 -1.63 17.81 16.15
N THR A 244 -2.24 16.83 16.80
CA THR A 244 -1.88 15.41 16.71
C THR A 244 -2.93 14.70 15.87
N TYR A 245 -2.46 13.80 15.00
CA TYR A 245 -3.31 12.97 14.17
C TYR A 245 -2.81 11.53 14.19
N SER A 246 -3.73 10.58 14.34
CA SER A 246 -3.41 9.16 14.31
C SER A 246 -3.84 8.55 12.98
N VAL A 247 -2.90 7.89 12.29
CA VAL A 247 -3.16 7.16 11.03
C VAL A 247 -4.09 5.99 11.29
N VAL A 248 -5.08 5.78 10.42
CA VAL A 248 -6.00 4.64 10.53
C VAL A 248 -5.26 3.30 10.43
N PRO A 249 -5.78 2.21 11.04
CA PRO A 249 -5.22 0.87 10.88
C PRO A 249 -5.23 0.39 9.44
N ASP A 250 -4.24 -0.46 9.07
CA ASP A 250 -4.08 -0.98 7.70
C ASP A 250 -5.08 -2.10 7.40
N GLN A 251 -6.11 -1.80 6.61
CA GLN A 251 -7.09 -2.79 6.15
C GLN A 251 -6.46 -3.93 5.31
N ILE A 252 -5.34 -3.67 4.63
CA ILE A 252 -4.69 -4.69 3.80
C ILE A 252 -3.87 -5.64 4.67
N GLU A 253 -3.22 -5.12 5.70
CA GLU A 253 -2.57 -5.97 6.69
C GLU A 253 -3.61 -6.83 7.44
N ALA A 254 -4.71 -6.23 7.90
CA ALA A 254 -5.83 -6.94 8.53
C ALA A 254 -6.37 -8.06 7.63
N GLY A 255 -6.69 -7.74 6.37
CA GLY A 255 -7.15 -8.72 5.39
C GLY A 255 -6.11 -9.82 5.10
N THR A 256 -4.82 -9.50 5.14
CA THR A 256 -3.74 -10.47 5.00
C THR A 256 -3.78 -11.50 6.12
N PHE A 257 -3.94 -11.08 7.39
CA PHE A 257 -4.07 -12.00 8.53
C PHE A 257 -5.40 -12.75 8.55
N MET A 258 -6.50 -12.14 8.09
CA MET A 258 -7.77 -12.84 7.87
C MET A 258 -7.59 -14.03 6.91
N LEU A 259 -6.95 -13.79 5.76
CA LEU A 259 -6.71 -14.83 4.75
C LEU A 259 -5.67 -15.86 5.21
N ALA A 260 -4.68 -15.46 6.01
CA ALA A 260 -3.72 -16.37 6.63
C ALA A 260 -4.39 -17.33 7.64
N ALA A 261 -5.34 -16.83 8.44
CA ALA A 261 -6.14 -17.65 9.35
C ALA A 261 -6.93 -18.73 8.57
N VAL A 262 -7.58 -18.33 7.47
CA VAL A 262 -8.34 -19.27 6.62
C VAL A 262 -7.42 -20.30 5.95
N ALA A 263 -6.30 -19.84 5.35
CA ALA A 263 -5.36 -20.71 4.65
C ALA A 263 -4.77 -21.78 5.59
N SER A 264 -4.42 -21.41 6.82
CA SER A 264 -3.82 -22.30 7.81
C SER A 264 -4.84 -23.15 8.58
N LYS A 265 -6.14 -22.99 8.32
CA LYS A 265 -7.24 -23.58 9.13
C LYS A 265 -7.09 -23.21 10.61
N GLY A 266 -6.77 -21.96 10.85
CA GLY A 266 -6.46 -21.39 12.16
C GLY A 266 -7.64 -20.75 12.85
N ASP A 267 -7.32 -20.03 13.94
CA ASP A 267 -8.25 -19.25 14.75
C ASP A 267 -7.50 -18.01 15.25
N VAL A 268 -7.73 -16.87 14.60
CA VAL A 268 -6.97 -15.64 14.81
C VAL A 268 -7.90 -14.48 15.16
N THR A 269 -7.56 -13.79 16.24
CA THR A 269 -8.18 -12.52 16.64
C THR A 269 -7.33 -11.36 16.11
N ILE A 270 -7.93 -10.48 15.34
CA ILE A 270 -7.28 -9.35 14.66
C ILE A 270 -7.76 -8.07 15.36
N LYS A 271 -6.85 -7.40 16.05
CA LYS A 271 -7.11 -6.19 16.85
C LYS A 271 -6.62 -4.94 16.13
N ASN A 272 -7.16 -3.80 16.53
CA ASN A 272 -6.87 -2.51 15.92
C ASN A 272 -7.15 -2.55 14.41
N CYS A 273 -8.38 -2.87 14.02
CA CYS A 273 -8.84 -2.82 12.64
C CYS A 273 -10.20 -2.14 12.58
N ILE A 274 -10.56 -1.55 11.44
CA ILE A 274 -11.89 -0.98 11.22
C ILE A 274 -12.68 -2.01 10.43
N THR A 275 -13.61 -2.70 11.09
CA THR A 275 -14.33 -3.86 10.53
C THR A 275 -15.10 -3.51 9.26
N LYS A 276 -15.65 -2.28 9.18
CA LYS A 276 -16.33 -1.74 7.98
C LYS A 276 -15.43 -1.62 6.76
N HIS A 277 -14.12 -1.46 6.93
CA HIS A 277 -13.18 -1.42 5.80
C HIS A 277 -12.94 -2.81 5.18
N LEU A 278 -13.37 -3.88 5.88
CA LEU A 278 -13.10 -5.27 5.55
C LEU A 278 -14.35 -6.05 5.08
N GLU A 279 -15.50 -5.38 4.89
CA GLU A 279 -16.77 -6.03 4.56
C GLU A 279 -16.70 -6.91 3.31
N CYS A 280 -16.04 -6.44 2.24
CA CYS A 280 -15.90 -7.23 1.01
C CYS A 280 -15.02 -8.47 1.19
N VAL A 281 -14.00 -8.40 2.06
CA VAL A 281 -13.12 -9.53 2.39
C VAL A 281 -13.87 -10.52 3.28
N THR A 282 -14.56 -10.01 4.30
CA THR A 282 -15.43 -10.79 5.20
C THR A 282 -16.47 -11.57 4.41
N ALA A 283 -17.17 -10.92 3.47
CA ALA A 283 -18.16 -11.58 2.62
C ALA A 283 -17.54 -12.76 1.83
N LYS A 284 -16.34 -12.59 1.29
CA LYS A 284 -15.65 -13.67 0.55
C LYS A 284 -15.14 -14.78 1.44
N ILE A 285 -14.70 -14.47 2.64
CA ILE A 285 -14.29 -15.47 3.65
C ILE A 285 -15.49 -16.32 4.08
N LEU A 286 -16.65 -15.72 4.30
CA LEU A 286 -17.90 -16.42 4.60
C LEU A 286 -18.35 -17.30 3.41
N GLU A 287 -18.26 -16.78 2.17
CA GLU A 287 -18.61 -17.51 0.94
C GLU A 287 -17.79 -18.80 0.78
N ILE A 288 -16.52 -18.79 1.13
CA ILE A 288 -15.64 -19.96 1.05
C ILE A 288 -15.74 -20.91 2.24
N GLY A 289 -16.67 -20.65 3.18
CA GLY A 289 -17.02 -21.53 4.28
C GLY A 289 -16.19 -21.39 5.56
N ALA A 290 -15.47 -20.28 5.73
CA ALA A 290 -14.85 -19.90 6.99
C ALA A 290 -15.79 -19.01 7.82
N HIS A 291 -15.41 -18.67 9.04
CA HIS A 291 -16.20 -17.88 9.97
C HIS A 291 -15.50 -16.56 10.26
N VAL A 292 -16.27 -15.50 10.38
CA VAL A 292 -15.81 -14.17 10.80
C VAL A 292 -16.82 -13.65 11.83
N GLU A 293 -16.30 -13.15 12.94
CA GLU A 293 -17.07 -12.52 14.02
C GLU A 293 -16.52 -11.11 14.25
N ASP A 294 -17.40 -10.11 14.17
CA ASP A 294 -17.10 -8.73 14.59
C ASP A 294 -17.39 -8.64 16.09
N ILE A 295 -16.36 -8.39 16.90
CA ILE A 295 -16.46 -8.39 18.35
C ILE A 295 -16.96 -7.04 18.87
N ASP A 296 -16.37 -5.93 18.37
CA ASP A 296 -16.63 -4.58 18.91
C ASP A 296 -16.41 -3.43 17.89
N GLY A 297 -16.31 -3.76 16.60
CA GLY A 297 -16.11 -2.79 15.51
C GLY A 297 -14.64 -2.47 15.20
N ASP A 298 -13.70 -2.77 16.12
CA ASP A 298 -12.26 -2.64 15.92
C ASP A 298 -11.47 -3.95 16.10
N THR A 299 -12.17 -5.05 16.38
CA THR A 299 -11.64 -6.39 16.59
C THR A 299 -12.46 -7.42 15.82
N LEU A 300 -11.79 -8.23 15.01
CA LEU A 300 -12.37 -9.36 14.28
C LEU A 300 -11.76 -10.68 14.74
N ARG A 301 -12.58 -11.73 14.84
CA ARG A 301 -12.09 -13.11 14.94
C ARG A 301 -12.40 -13.86 13.66
N VAL A 302 -11.40 -14.55 13.11
CA VAL A 302 -11.50 -15.35 11.89
C VAL A 302 -11.03 -16.76 12.17
N TRP A 303 -11.90 -17.75 11.87
CA TRP A 303 -11.53 -19.16 12.11
C TRP A 303 -12.17 -20.13 11.12
N THR A 304 -11.50 -21.24 10.92
CA THR A 304 -12.05 -22.41 10.23
C THR A 304 -11.25 -23.65 10.58
N SER A 305 -11.92 -24.80 10.67
CA SER A 305 -11.29 -26.13 10.77
C SER A 305 -11.39 -26.93 9.47
N LYS A 306 -12.09 -26.36 8.47
CA LYS A 306 -12.38 -27.02 7.20
C LYS A 306 -11.53 -26.46 6.08
N ARG A 307 -11.35 -27.26 5.03
CA ARG A 307 -10.79 -26.80 3.76
C ARG A 307 -11.73 -25.78 3.12
N PRO A 308 -11.24 -24.60 2.68
CA PRO A 308 -12.09 -23.61 2.01
C PRO A 308 -12.70 -24.19 0.72
N THR A 309 -13.86 -23.68 0.34
CA THR A 309 -14.51 -24.02 -0.92
C THR A 309 -14.09 -23.06 -2.04
N LYS A 310 -14.37 -23.44 -3.28
CA LYS A 310 -14.10 -22.58 -4.46
C LYS A 310 -14.88 -21.28 -4.41
N ALA A 311 -14.32 -20.22 -5.02
CA ALA A 311 -14.99 -18.94 -5.22
C ALA A 311 -14.56 -18.27 -6.52
N THR A 312 -15.35 -17.29 -6.95
CA THR A 312 -14.98 -16.35 -8.00
C THR A 312 -14.72 -14.98 -7.38
N ILE A 313 -13.52 -14.45 -7.62
CA ILE A 313 -13.11 -13.14 -7.12
C ILE A 313 -12.98 -12.19 -8.31
N LYS A 314 -13.51 -10.98 -8.17
CA LYS A 314 -13.25 -9.87 -9.10
C LYS A 314 -12.71 -8.70 -8.27
N THR A 315 -11.49 -8.27 -8.59
CA THR A 315 -10.97 -7.05 -7.95
C THR A 315 -11.69 -5.83 -8.50
N ALA A 316 -11.90 -4.83 -7.66
CA ALA A 316 -12.55 -3.58 -8.02
C ALA A 316 -12.09 -2.45 -7.09
N PRO A 317 -12.26 -1.17 -7.50
CA PRO A 317 -12.12 -0.05 -6.57
C PRO A 317 -13.00 -0.22 -5.34
N TYR A 318 -12.59 0.37 -4.22
CA TYR A 318 -13.36 0.30 -2.97
C TYR A 318 -14.82 0.80 -3.17
N PRO A 319 -15.83 0.11 -2.60
CA PRO A 319 -15.75 -0.98 -1.60
C PRO A 319 -15.67 -2.40 -2.19
N GLY A 320 -15.25 -2.57 -3.44
CA GLY A 320 -15.02 -3.88 -4.03
C GLY A 320 -13.80 -4.61 -3.46
N PHE A 321 -13.57 -5.87 -3.90
CA PHE A 321 -12.45 -6.66 -3.41
C PHE A 321 -11.11 -6.01 -3.83
N PRO A 322 -10.23 -5.65 -2.87
CA PRO A 322 -9.03 -4.88 -3.17
C PRO A 322 -8.00 -5.73 -3.92
N THR A 323 -7.42 -5.15 -4.98
CA THR A 323 -6.31 -5.78 -5.72
C THR A 323 -5.12 -6.10 -4.82
N ASP A 324 -4.93 -5.37 -3.72
CA ASP A 324 -3.85 -5.58 -2.76
C ASP A 324 -4.02 -6.83 -1.88
N LEU A 325 -5.20 -7.45 -1.86
CA LEU A 325 -5.46 -8.75 -1.22
C LEU A 325 -5.61 -9.89 -2.24
N GLN A 326 -5.52 -9.61 -3.53
CA GLN A 326 -5.67 -10.60 -4.59
C GLN A 326 -4.62 -11.72 -4.49
N PRO A 327 -3.30 -11.46 -4.26
CA PRO A 327 -2.32 -12.54 -4.12
C PRO A 327 -2.55 -13.43 -2.89
N GLN A 328 -2.92 -12.85 -1.75
CA GLN A 328 -3.21 -13.58 -0.51
C GLN A 328 -4.45 -14.48 -0.68
N MET A 329 -5.51 -13.97 -1.34
CA MET A 329 -6.67 -14.77 -1.70
C MET A 329 -6.29 -15.89 -2.68
N GLY A 330 -5.35 -15.63 -3.60
CA GLY A 330 -4.82 -16.65 -4.52
C GLY A 330 -4.23 -17.85 -3.79
N VAL A 331 -3.55 -17.63 -2.65
CA VAL A 331 -3.04 -18.73 -1.81
C VAL A 331 -4.21 -19.56 -1.24
N VAL A 332 -5.22 -18.90 -0.68
CA VAL A 332 -6.42 -19.60 -0.15
C VAL A 332 -7.11 -20.42 -1.25
N LEU A 333 -7.27 -19.85 -2.44
CA LEU A 333 -7.92 -20.54 -3.57
C LEU A 333 -7.05 -21.66 -4.16
N SER A 334 -5.72 -21.60 -4.01
CA SER A 334 -4.82 -22.66 -4.44
C SER A 334 -5.04 -23.98 -3.67
N ILE A 335 -5.56 -23.90 -2.45
CA ILE A 335 -5.86 -25.06 -1.61
C ILE A 335 -7.37 -25.29 -1.45
N ALA A 336 -8.23 -24.51 -2.09
CA ALA A 336 -9.67 -24.62 -2.00
C ALA A 336 -10.20 -25.93 -2.64
N ASN A 337 -11.36 -26.40 -2.22
CA ASN A 337 -11.99 -27.55 -2.84
C ASN A 337 -12.74 -27.14 -4.10
N GLY A 338 -12.21 -27.52 -5.26
CA GLY A 338 -12.77 -27.22 -6.59
C GLY A 338 -11.97 -26.16 -7.36
N THR A 339 -12.57 -25.65 -8.45
CA THR A 339 -11.94 -24.69 -9.36
C THR A 339 -12.43 -23.27 -9.04
N SER A 340 -11.51 -22.35 -8.82
CA SER A 340 -11.76 -20.94 -8.54
C SER A 340 -11.23 -20.05 -9.65
N ILE A 341 -11.75 -18.84 -9.76
CA ILE A 341 -11.33 -17.86 -10.78
C ILE A 341 -11.07 -16.51 -10.08
N ILE A 342 -9.96 -15.88 -10.41
CA ILE A 342 -9.71 -14.47 -10.07
C ILE A 342 -9.67 -13.66 -11.36
N ASN A 343 -10.49 -12.59 -11.41
CA ASN A 343 -10.47 -11.58 -12.46
C ASN A 343 -9.88 -10.29 -11.89
N GLU A 344 -8.73 -9.86 -12.39
CA GLU A 344 -8.04 -8.63 -12.00
C GLU A 344 -8.48 -7.49 -12.92
N SER A 345 -9.09 -6.45 -12.35
CA SER A 345 -9.59 -5.32 -13.14
C SER A 345 -8.75 -4.05 -12.99
N ILE A 346 -7.81 -4.02 -12.04
CA ILE A 346 -7.02 -2.84 -11.70
C ILE A 346 -5.65 -2.85 -12.40
N TRP A 347 -4.94 -4.00 -12.36
CA TRP A 347 -3.57 -4.11 -12.86
C TRP A 347 -3.45 -5.13 -14.00
N ASP A 348 -2.56 -4.82 -14.96
CA ASP A 348 -2.34 -5.71 -16.10
C ASP A 348 -1.42 -6.90 -15.79
N SER A 349 -0.52 -6.77 -14.81
CA SER A 349 0.53 -7.75 -14.51
C SER A 349 0.53 -8.21 -13.04
N ARG A 350 -0.65 -8.45 -12.45
CA ARG A 350 -0.76 -8.78 -11.02
C ARG A 350 -0.52 -10.26 -10.70
N PHE A 351 -0.53 -11.15 -11.68
CA PHE A 351 -0.44 -12.59 -11.48
C PHE A 351 0.98 -13.17 -11.46
N GLN A 352 2.04 -12.35 -11.35
CA GLN A 352 3.44 -12.83 -11.35
C GLN A 352 3.71 -13.83 -10.21
N TYR A 353 3.09 -13.66 -9.03
CA TYR A 353 3.22 -14.56 -7.89
C TYR A 353 2.74 -15.99 -8.15
N THR A 354 1.88 -16.20 -9.16
CA THR A 354 1.35 -17.53 -9.47
C THR A 354 2.41 -18.51 -9.94
N ALA A 355 3.47 -18.00 -10.59
CA ALA A 355 4.61 -18.81 -10.97
C ALA A 355 5.34 -19.36 -9.74
N GLU A 356 5.48 -18.55 -8.68
CA GLU A 356 6.10 -18.97 -7.42
C GLU A 356 5.22 -19.98 -6.67
N LEU A 357 3.89 -19.76 -6.64
CA LEU A 357 2.97 -20.76 -6.07
C LEU A 357 2.97 -22.08 -6.84
N ASN A 358 3.11 -22.05 -8.16
CA ASN A 358 3.21 -23.27 -8.96
C ASN A 358 4.50 -24.06 -8.66
N LYS A 359 5.62 -23.38 -8.31
CA LYS A 359 6.82 -24.06 -7.78
C LYS A 359 6.53 -24.78 -6.45
N MET A 360 5.59 -24.27 -5.66
CA MET A 360 5.13 -24.88 -4.42
C MET A 360 4.06 -25.99 -4.63
N GLY A 361 3.79 -26.37 -5.88
CA GLY A 361 2.84 -27.43 -6.21
C GLY A 361 1.40 -26.96 -6.39
N ALA A 362 1.13 -25.66 -6.44
CA ALA A 362 -0.18 -25.16 -6.85
C ALA A 362 -0.47 -25.46 -8.32
N ASN A 363 -1.74 -25.50 -8.69
CA ASN A 363 -2.18 -25.69 -10.07
C ASN A 363 -2.93 -24.45 -10.54
N ILE A 364 -2.18 -23.47 -11.05
CA ILE A 364 -2.69 -22.15 -11.45
C ILE A 364 -2.34 -21.89 -12.90
N THR A 365 -3.34 -21.49 -13.69
CA THR A 365 -3.16 -21.00 -15.05
C THR A 365 -3.61 -19.55 -15.12
N ALA A 366 -2.67 -18.63 -15.34
CA ALA A 366 -2.93 -17.21 -15.50
C ALA A 366 -2.85 -16.82 -16.98
N SER A 367 -3.81 -16.04 -17.47
CA SER A 367 -3.85 -15.49 -18.82
C SER A 367 -4.46 -14.10 -18.81
N GLY A 368 -3.67 -13.10 -19.21
CA GLY A 368 -4.10 -11.69 -19.19
C GLY A 368 -4.55 -11.25 -17.79
N LYS A 369 -5.79 -10.79 -17.69
CA LYS A 369 -6.40 -10.30 -16.45
C LYS A 369 -7.18 -11.38 -15.66
N SER A 370 -7.00 -12.65 -15.97
CA SER A 370 -7.71 -13.74 -15.29
C SER A 370 -6.76 -14.87 -14.92
N ALA A 371 -7.01 -15.51 -13.79
CA ALA A 371 -6.32 -16.72 -13.38
C ALA A 371 -7.31 -17.77 -12.88
N VAL A 372 -7.11 -19.02 -13.28
CA VAL A 372 -7.85 -20.19 -12.86
C VAL A 372 -7.01 -20.97 -11.85
N PHE A 373 -7.59 -21.25 -10.69
CA PHE A 373 -6.99 -21.97 -9.58
C PHE A 373 -7.68 -23.33 -9.45
N GLN A 374 -6.99 -24.40 -9.77
CA GLN A 374 -7.46 -25.76 -9.49
C GLN A 374 -6.92 -26.17 -8.12
N GLY A 375 -7.76 -26.14 -7.12
CA GLY A 375 -7.34 -26.33 -5.73
C GLY A 375 -6.68 -27.68 -5.46
N VAL A 376 -5.47 -27.66 -4.92
CA VAL A 376 -4.71 -28.85 -4.49
C VAL A 376 -4.94 -29.15 -3.02
N ASN A 377 -4.63 -30.37 -2.59
CA ASN A 377 -4.82 -30.76 -1.18
C ASN A 377 -3.78 -30.12 -0.24
N GLU A 378 -2.55 -29.94 -0.70
CA GLU A 378 -1.44 -29.36 0.05
C GLU A 378 -0.45 -28.67 -0.89
N LEU A 379 0.28 -27.70 -0.35
CA LEU A 379 1.44 -27.10 -1.01
C LEU A 379 2.72 -27.72 -0.45
N SER A 380 3.77 -27.76 -1.26
CA SER A 380 5.09 -28.22 -0.88
C SER A 380 6.04 -27.03 -0.74
N ALA A 381 6.97 -27.11 0.19
CA ALA A 381 7.98 -26.08 0.37
C ALA A 381 8.89 -25.96 -0.86
N ALA A 382 9.27 -24.74 -1.20
CA ALA A 382 10.23 -24.42 -2.25
C ALA A 382 10.92 -23.08 -1.94
N PRO A 383 12.10 -22.81 -2.52
CA PRO A 383 12.64 -21.47 -2.57
C PRO A 383 11.77 -20.61 -3.52
N VAL A 384 11.28 -19.45 -3.03
CA VAL A 384 10.39 -18.54 -3.74
C VAL A 384 10.85 -17.10 -3.61
N TYR A 385 10.52 -16.27 -4.60
CA TYR A 385 11.01 -14.91 -4.71
C TYR A 385 9.85 -13.91 -4.77
N SER A 386 9.86 -12.92 -3.87
CA SER A 386 8.88 -11.85 -3.88
C SER A 386 9.06 -10.98 -5.12
N SER A 387 8.03 -10.88 -5.95
CA SER A 387 8.03 -9.98 -7.12
C SER A 387 7.55 -8.57 -6.78
N ASP A 388 6.80 -8.44 -5.71
CA ASP A 388 6.25 -7.20 -5.17
C ASP A 388 5.80 -7.39 -3.72
N LEU A 389 5.41 -6.29 -3.05
CA LEU A 389 4.97 -6.25 -1.66
C LEU A 389 3.89 -7.30 -1.32
N ARG A 390 2.84 -7.38 -2.13
CA ARG A 390 1.67 -8.23 -1.84
C ARG A 390 1.91 -9.69 -2.24
N ALA A 391 2.68 -9.91 -3.30
CA ALA A 391 3.21 -11.22 -3.64
C ALA A 391 4.03 -11.80 -2.49
N GLY A 392 4.93 -11.00 -1.89
CA GLY A 392 5.72 -11.42 -0.74
C GLY A 392 4.87 -11.86 0.45
N ALA A 393 3.86 -11.08 0.82
CA ALA A 393 2.93 -11.46 1.89
C ALA A 393 2.17 -12.77 1.57
N ALA A 394 1.75 -12.96 0.32
CA ALA A 394 1.12 -14.19 -0.13
C ALA A 394 2.07 -15.39 -0.02
N LEU A 395 3.34 -15.24 -0.39
CA LEU A 395 4.35 -16.30 -0.28
C LEU A 395 4.68 -16.65 1.19
N ILE A 396 4.62 -15.69 2.11
CA ILE A 396 4.72 -15.98 3.55
C ILE A 396 3.54 -16.86 3.98
N ILE A 397 2.30 -16.48 3.62
CA ILE A 397 1.11 -17.31 3.92
C ILE A 397 1.28 -18.71 3.32
N ALA A 398 1.69 -18.81 2.06
CA ALA A 398 1.92 -20.10 1.42
C ALA A 398 2.98 -20.94 2.17
N GLY A 399 4.07 -20.31 2.62
CA GLY A 399 5.09 -20.96 3.43
C GLY A 399 4.57 -21.50 4.75
N THR A 400 3.62 -20.80 5.42
CA THR A 400 3.08 -21.27 6.72
C THR A 400 2.21 -22.52 6.58
N ILE A 401 1.64 -22.76 5.40
CA ILE A 401 0.76 -23.93 5.13
C ILE A 401 1.44 -25.04 4.32
N ALA A 402 2.59 -24.76 3.71
CA ALA A 402 3.30 -25.72 2.88
C ALA A 402 3.99 -26.81 3.73
N LYS A 403 4.11 -28.02 3.16
CA LYS A 403 4.82 -29.10 3.80
C LYS A 403 6.32 -28.98 3.60
N GLY A 404 7.06 -28.76 4.69
CA GLY A 404 8.52 -28.62 4.69
C GLY A 404 8.98 -27.21 5.07
N LYS A 405 10.19 -26.82 4.62
CA LYS A 405 10.81 -25.52 4.89
C LYS A 405 10.82 -24.68 3.60
N THR A 406 10.07 -23.60 3.60
CA THR A 406 10.02 -22.62 2.50
C THR A 406 11.03 -21.51 2.77
N GLU A 407 11.78 -21.11 1.76
CA GLU A 407 12.66 -19.94 1.79
C GLU A 407 12.05 -18.83 0.93
N VAL A 408 11.80 -17.66 1.53
CA VAL A 408 11.26 -16.48 0.84
C VAL A 408 12.35 -15.44 0.71
N TYR A 409 12.65 -15.07 -0.53
CA TYR A 409 13.69 -14.10 -0.91
C TYR A 409 13.10 -12.75 -1.33
N ASN A 410 13.97 -11.74 -1.54
CA ASN A 410 13.64 -10.37 -1.94
C ASN A 410 12.75 -9.69 -0.88
N LEU A 411 13.19 -9.74 0.37
CA LEU A 411 12.44 -9.21 1.52
C LEU A 411 12.27 -7.70 1.47
N GLU A 412 13.13 -7.00 0.75
CA GLU A 412 13.02 -5.56 0.52
C GLU A 412 11.65 -5.15 -0.07
N HIS A 413 10.99 -6.05 -0.83
CA HIS A 413 9.64 -5.80 -1.30
C HIS A 413 8.60 -5.87 -0.17
N ILE A 414 8.81 -6.75 0.81
CA ILE A 414 7.91 -6.96 1.95
C ILE A 414 8.07 -5.83 2.98
N ASP A 415 9.30 -5.46 3.29
CA ASP A 415 9.67 -4.43 4.26
C ASP A 415 9.20 -3.02 3.86
N ARG A 416 8.77 -2.85 2.61
CA ARG A 416 8.16 -1.61 2.13
C ARG A 416 6.77 -1.34 2.71
N GLY A 417 6.10 -2.35 3.24
CA GLY A 417 4.71 -2.15 3.60
C GLY A 417 4.13 -3.05 4.68
N TYR A 418 4.90 -3.97 5.21
CA TYR A 418 4.53 -4.74 6.39
C TYR A 418 5.56 -4.51 7.49
N GLU A 419 5.09 -4.08 8.63
CA GLU A 419 5.91 -3.83 9.81
C GLU A 419 6.12 -5.15 10.56
N HIS A 420 7.40 -5.62 10.62
CA HIS A 420 7.78 -6.82 11.37
C HIS A 420 6.84 -8.01 11.15
N ILE A 421 6.52 -8.30 9.88
CA ILE A 421 5.53 -9.33 9.52
C ILE A 421 5.89 -10.70 10.09
N GLU A 422 7.18 -11.05 10.13
CA GLU A 422 7.67 -12.29 10.70
C GLU A 422 7.38 -12.41 12.20
N ASP A 423 7.47 -11.31 12.96
CA ASP A 423 7.18 -11.32 14.40
C ASP A 423 5.69 -11.53 14.66
N LYS A 424 4.83 -10.88 13.86
CA LYS A 424 3.38 -11.04 13.92
C LYS A 424 2.96 -12.48 13.58
N PHE A 425 3.56 -13.08 12.53
CA PHE A 425 3.32 -14.50 12.23
C PHE A 425 3.85 -15.43 13.32
N ARG A 426 5.00 -15.12 13.92
CA ARG A 426 5.57 -15.88 15.04
C ARG A 426 4.67 -15.81 16.29
N GLN A 427 4.10 -14.65 16.59
CA GLN A 427 3.13 -14.47 17.66
C GLN A 427 1.89 -15.36 17.47
N LEU A 428 1.49 -15.61 16.22
CA LEU A 428 0.39 -16.52 15.88
C LEU A 428 0.81 -18.00 15.83
N GLY A 429 2.04 -18.33 16.24
CA GLY A 429 2.56 -19.69 16.33
C GLY A 429 3.23 -20.21 15.06
N ALA A 430 3.44 -19.35 14.02
CA ALA A 430 4.23 -19.75 12.87
C ALA A 430 5.72 -19.94 13.25
N LYS A 431 6.35 -20.94 12.65
CA LYS A 431 7.80 -21.16 12.74
C LYS A 431 8.48 -20.43 11.60
N ILE A 432 8.82 -19.17 11.83
CA ILE A 432 9.38 -18.24 10.85
C ILE A 432 10.60 -17.54 11.43
N GLU A 433 11.65 -17.46 10.65
CA GLU A 433 12.93 -16.86 11.05
C GLU A 433 13.47 -16.02 9.88
N ARG A 434 13.97 -14.81 10.19
CA ARG A 434 14.73 -13.99 9.23
C ARG A 434 16.19 -14.33 9.39
N VAL A 435 16.85 -14.66 8.29
CA VAL A 435 18.28 -15.01 8.22
C VAL A 435 18.94 -14.03 7.24
N SER A 436 20.00 -13.38 7.72
CA SER A 436 20.88 -12.54 6.90
C SER A 436 22.13 -13.35 6.58
N GLU A 437 22.50 -13.49 5.30
CA GLU A 437 23.71 -14.15 4.82
C GLU A 437 24.77 -13.13 4.41
#